data_0ee0ec845c0a7eabe15fd2ebf8d3f37b
#
_entry.id   0ee0ec845c0a7eabe15fd2ebf8d3f37b
#
_cell.length_a   1.000
_cell.length_b   1.000
_cell.length_c   1.000
_cell.angle_alpha   90.00
_cell.angle_beta   90.00
_cell.angle_gamma   90.00
#
_symmetry.space_group_name_H-M   'P 1'
#
loop_
_entity.id
_entity.type
_entity.pdbx_description
1 polymer ?
#
loop_
_entity_poly.entity_id
_entity_poly.type
_entity_poly.pdbx_seq_one_letter_code
_entity_poly.pdbx_strand_id
1 'polypeptide(L)'
;MFQLPILADDGLCTPEVGDWAEQKYRLVRVYADLFAASMKGKWRRVFVDLYAAAGRSLLRNRRVIVPSSAMLALTIPQPFDRYVFCDLDGERLSALQKRVEREAPGLDVRFVQGDVNVDVDRVLAEIPKAPDVLTLCFADPYRLRNLHFDTI
;
A
#
# COMPACT_ATOMS: atom_id res chain seq x y z
N MET A 1 -14.65 -13.43 -9.87
CA MET A 1 -13.88 -12.84 -8.75
C MET A 1 -12.44 -12.62 -9.21
N PHE A 2 -11.88 -11.49 -8.90
CA PHE A 2 -10.48 -11.18 -9.22
C PHE A 2 -9.53 -12.15 -8.48
N GLN A 3 -8.67 -12.80 -9.24
CA GLN A 3 -7.60 -13.64 -8.68
C GLN A 3 -6.28 -12.89 -8.70
N LEU A 4 -5.48 -13.03 -7.64
CA LEU A 4 -4.15 -12.45 -7.62
C LEU A 4 -3.24 -13.21 -8.58
N PRO A 5 -2.42 -12.50 -9.36
CA PRO A 5 -1.43 -13.17 -10.20
C PRO A 5 -0.36 -13.83 -9.33
N ILE A 6 0.14 -14.97 -9.79
CA ILE A 6 1.34 -15.59 -9.24
C ILE A 6 2.54 -14.96 -9.94
N LEU A 7 3.47 -14.45 -9.16
CA LEU A 7 4.62 -13.70 -9.63
C LEU A 7 5.91 -14.53 -9.49
N ALA A 8 6.88 -14.26 -10.35
CA ALA A 8 8.22 -14.80 -10.21
C ALA A 8 8.97 -14.10 -9.06
N ASP A 9 9.96 -14.79 -8.49
CA ASP A 9 10.90 -14.19 -7.56
C ASP A 9 11.78 -13.18 -8.32
N ASP A 10 11.83 -11.95 -7.84
CA ASP A 10 12.63 -10.88 -8.43
C ASP A 10 13.94 -10.60 -7.66
N GLY A 11 14.27 -11.44 -6.70
CA GLY A 11 15.45 -11.30 -5.86
C GLY A 11 15.40 -10.21 -4.80
N LEU A 12 14.28 -9.46 -4.71
CA LEU A 12 14.08 -8.44 -3.67
C LEU A 12 13.39 -9.03 -2.44
N CYS A 13 13.47 -8.31 -1.31
CA CYS A 13 12.78 -8.69 -0.09
C CYS A 13 11.32 -9.03 -0.36
N THR A 14 10.89 -10.24 0.03
CA THR A 14 9.53 -10.75 -0.15
C THR A 14 9.11 -11.44 1.15
N PRO A 15 8.46 -10.71 2.07
CA PRO A 15 8.07 -11.24 3.36
C PRO A 15 7.12 -12.42 3.24
N GLU A 16 7.30 -13.41 4.09
CA GLU A 16 6.39 -14.53 4.21
C GLU A 16 5.17 -14.16 5.05
N VAL A 17 3.99 -14.48 4.57
CA VAL A 17 2.70 -14.22 5.23
C VAL A 17 1.82 -15.46 5.23
N GLY A 18 0.82 -15.48 6.10
CA GLY A 18 -0.19 -16.52 6.07
C GLY A 18 -1.07 -16.42 4.81
N ASP A 19 -1.59 -17.55 4.33
CA ASP A 19 -2.39 -17.61 3.11
C ASP A 19 -3.69 -16.79 3.19
N TRP A 20 -4.17 -16.49 4.41
CA TRP A 20 -5.31 -15.60 4.64
C TRP A 20 -5.07 -14.15 4.15
N ALA A 21 -3.81 -13.74 4.02
CA ALA A 21 -3.47 -12.40 3.52
C ALA A 21 -3.94 -12.17 2.08
N GLU A 22 -4.04 -13.21 1.27
CA GLU A 22 -4.52 -13.12 -0.12
C GLU A 22 -5.93 -12.53 -0.19
N GLN A 23 -6.84 -12.99 0.66
CA GLN A 23 -8.21 -12.45 0.71
C GLN A 23 -8.21 -10.98 1.12
N LYS A 24 -7.41 -10.61 2.12
CA LYS A 24 -7.26 -9.23 2.55
C LYS A 24 -6.75 -8.33 1.40
N TYR A 25 -5.75 -8.78 0.66
CA TYR A 25 -5.21 -8.03 -0.47
C TYR A 25 -6.26 -7.79 -1.56
N ARG A 26 -7.09 -8.80 -1.86
CA ARG A 26 -8.21 -8.65 -2.79
C ARG A 26 -9.20 -7.59 -2.33
N LEU A 27 -9.55 -7.60 -1.05
CA LEU A 27 -10.48 -6.63 -0.47
C LEU A 27 -9.92 -5.20 -0.56
N VAL A 28 -8.66 -5.01 -0.21
CA VAL A 28 -8.01 -3.69 -0.33
C VAL A 28 -8.07 -3.17 -1.76
N ARG A 29 -7.78 -4.02 -2.74
CA ARG A 29 -7.89 -3.63 -4.16
C ARG A 29 -9.30 -3.22 -4.55
N VAL A 30 -10.30 -3.98 -4.13
CA VAL A 30 -11.72 -3.67 -4.42
C VAL A 30 -12.12 -2.33 -3.78
N TYR A 31 -11.78 -2.12 -2.51
CA TYR A 31 -12.07 -0.85 -1.84
C TYR A 31 -11.35 0.34 -2.49
N ALA A 32 -10.09 0.18 -2.83
CA ALA A 32 -9.32 1.23 -3.50
C ALA A 32 -9.95 1.58 -4.86
N ASP A 33 -10.34 0.58 -5.65
CA ASP A 33 -10.97 0.78 -6.96
C ASP A 33 -12.32 1.49 -6.84
N LEU A 34 -13.19 1.02 -5.95
CA LEU A 34 -14.50 1.64 -5.71
C LEU A 34 -14.37 3.10 -5.24
N PHE A 35 -13.48 3.35 -4.29
CA PHE A 35 -13.23 4.70 -3.78
C PHE A 35 -12.70 5.61 -4.90
N ALA A 36 -11.68 5.17 -5.60
CA ALA A 36 -11.03 5.95 -6.64
C ALA A 36 -12.01 6.29 -7.78
N ALA A 37 -12.79 5.33 -8.24
CA ALA A 37 -13.79 5.53 -9.27
C ALA A 37 -14.92 6.47 -8.83
N SER A 38 -15.44 6.28 -7.62
CA SER A 38 -16.57 7.07 -7.09
C SER A 38 -16.22 8.53 -6.85
N MET A 39 -14.95 8.82 -6.51
CA MET A 39 -14.48 10.17 -6.16
C MET A 39 -13.79 10.88 -7.33
N LYS A 40 -13.58 10.20 -8.45
CA LYS A 40 -12.95 10.79 -9.63
C LYS A 40 -13.72 12.00 -10.15
N GLY A 41 -12.99 13.07 -10.47
CA GLY A 41 -13.58 14.32 -10.97
C GLY A 41 -14.26 15.18 -9.91
N LYS A 42 -14.44 14.67 -8.68
CA LYS A 42 -15.00 15.41 -7.54
C LYS A 42 -13.92 15.82 -6.55
N TRP A 43 -12.94 14.95 -6.34
CA TRP A 43 -11.88 15.11 -5.35
C TRP A 43 -10.53 14.74 -5.93
N ARG A 44 -9.49 15.41 -5.46
CA ARG A 44 -8.11 14.95 -5.58
C ARG A 44 -7.88 13.84 -4.55
N ARG A 45 -7.56 12.65 -5.01
CA ARG A 45 -7.60 11.43 -4.20
C ARG A 45 -6.20 11.00 -3.83
N VAL A 46 -6.00 10.75 -2.54
CA VAL A 46 -4.73 10.25 -2.00
C VAL A 46 -4.96 8.89 -1.35
N PHE A 47 -4.13 7.91 -1.68
CA PHE A 47 -4.10 6.62 -1.01
C PHE A 47 -2.91 6.57 -0.07
N VAL A 48 -3.15 6.22 1.20
CA VAL A 48 -2.12 6.07 2.22
C VAL A 48 -2.13 4.64 2.74
N ASP A 49 -0.98 3.98 2.71
CA ASP A 49 -0.78 2.68 3.36
C ASP A 49 0.28 2.85 4.45
N LEU A 50 -0.15 2.73 5.72
CA LEU A 50 0.71 2.95 6.87
C LEU A 50 1.64 1.77 7.17
N TYR A 51 1.37 0.60 6.58
CA TYR A 51 2.14 -0.63 6.73
C TYR A 51 2.33 -1.29 5.36
N ALA A 52 2.98 -0.56 4.46
CA ALA A 52 3.02 -0.88 3.03
C ALA A 52 3.83 -2.14 2.69
N ALA A 53 4.74 -2.55 3.56
CA ALA A 53 5.64 -3.69 3.37
C ALA A 53 6.46 -3.59 2.08
N ALA A 54 6.69 -4.73 1.42
CA ALA A 54 7.63 -4.82 0.30
C ALA A 54 6.98 -4.84 -1.10
N GLY A 55 5.65 -4.81 -1.17
CA GLY A 55 4.90 -4.86 -2.44
C GLY A 55 4.60 -6.27 -2.96
N ARG A 56 5.34 -7.27 -2.51
CA ARG A 56 5.09 -8.69 -2.77
C ARG A 56 5.17 -9.49 -1.49
N SER A 57 4.40 -10.57 -1.42
CA SER A 57 4.39 -11.47 -0.26
C SER A 57 4.47 -12.92 -0.73
N LEU A 58 5.20 -13.75 0.02
CA LEU A 58 5.26 -15.19 -0.15
C LEU A 58 4.17 -15.84 0.72
N LEU A 59 3.21 -16.47 0.09
CA LEU A 59 2.16 -17.23 0.79
C LEU A 59 2.76 -18.52 1.36
N ARG A 60 2.67 -18.67 2.69
CA ARG A 60 3.42 -19.69 3.45
C ARG A 60 3.14 -21.11 3.01
N ASN A 61 1.87 -21.50 2.92
CA ASN A 61 1.50 -22.89 2.63
C ASN A 61 1.60 -23.21 1.14
N ARG A 62 1.16 -22.30 0.29
CA ARG A 62 1.15 -22.48 -1.16
C ARG A 62 2.51 -22.24 -1.80
N ARG A 63 3.44 -21.60 -1.08
CA ARG A 63 4.79 -21.27 -1.59
C ARG A 63 4.78 -20.48 -2.91
N VAL A 64 3.81 -19.60 -3.08
CA VAL A 64 3.68 -18.73 -4.24
C VAL A 64 3.81 -17.26 -3.84
N ILE A 65 4.37 -16.47 -4.74
CA ILE A 65 4.53 -15.01 -4.56
C ILE A 65 3.33 -14.32 -5.21
N VAL A 66 2.73 -13.39 -4.47
CA VAL A 66 1.60 -12.58 -4.93
C VAL A 66 1.87 -11.10 -4.66
N PRO A 67 1.24 -10.16 -5.41
CA PRO A 67 1.32 -8.74 -5.08
C PRO A 67 0.61 -8.47 -3.75
N SER A 68 1.18 -7.60 -2.94
CA SER A 68 0.56 -7.14 -1.70
C SER A 68 -0.35 -5.93 -1.91
N SER A 69 -0.99 -5.46 -0.84
CA SER A 69 -1.94 -4.33 -0.87
C SER A 69 -1.40 -3.08 -1.58
N ALA A 70 -0.17 -2.68 -1.30
CA ALA A 70 0.44 -1.49 -1.90
C ALA A 70 0.51 -1.59 -3.44
N MET A 71 1.06 -2.69 -3.96
CA MET A 71 1.15 -2.88 -5.42
C MET A 71 -0.21 -3.04 -6.07
N LEU A 72 -1.16 -3.69 -5.41
CA LEU A 72 -2.52 -3.85 -5.94
C LEU A 72 -3.26 -2.52 -6.04
N ALA A 73 -3.07 -1.63 -5.07
CA ALA A 73 -3.66 -0.28 -5.12
C ALA A 73 -3.13 0.55 -6.32
N LEU A 74 -1.91 0.26 -6.79
CA LEU A 74 -1.34 0.92 -7.97
C LEU A 74 -1.91 0.39 -9.30
N THR A 75 -2.52 -0.81 -9.30
CA THR A 75 -3.01 -1.49 -10.51
C THR A 75 -4.50 -1.25 -10.80
N ILE A 76 -5.16 -0.38 -10.08
CA ILE A 76 -6.57 -0.07 -10.30
C ILE A 76 -6.76 0.74 -11.60
N PRO A 77 -7.90 0.58 -12.31
CA PRO A 77 -8.12 1.24 -13.61
C PRO A 77 -8.07 2.77 -13.57
N GLN A 78 -8.45 3.36 -12.44
CA GLN A 78 -8.44 4.80 -12.23
C GLN A 78 -7.56 5.15 -11.03
N PRO A 79 -6.23 5.23 -11.21
CA PRO A 79 -5.29 5.41 -10.11
C PRO A 79 -5.57 6.67 -9.31
N PHE A 80 -5.14 6.65 -8.04
CA PHE A 80 -5.16 7.82 -7.18
C PHE A 80 -4.22 8.91 -7.73
N ASP A 81 -4.48 10.14 -7.37
CA ASP A 81 -3.65 11.27 -7.77
C ASP A 81 -2.30 11.29 -7.04
N ARG A 82 -2.23 10.67 -5.85
CA ARG A 82 -0.99 10.40 -5.10
C ARG A 82 -1.15 9.17 -4.23
N TYR A 83 -0.03 8.46 -4.06
CA TYR A 83 0.12 7.35 -3.10
C TYR A 83 1.18 7.72 -2.07
N VAL A 84 0.94 7.39 -0.80
CA VAL A 84 1.92 7.54 0.28
C VAL A 84 2.07 6.19 0.96
N PHE A 85 3.27 5.63 0.89
CA PHE A 85 3.60 4.34 1.48
C PHE A 85 4.56 4.52 2.64
N CYS A 86 4.17 4.03 3.82
CA CYS A 86 4.96 4.06 5.02
C CYS A 86 5.29 2.63 5.48
N ASP A 87 6.50 2.41 5.93
CA ASP A 87 6.91 1.18 6.61
C ASP A 87 8.08 1.46 7.55
N LEU A 88 8.12 0.76 8.67
CA LEU A 88 9.21 0.83 9.62
C LEU A 88 10.49 0.19 9.07
N ASP A 89 10.33 -0.89 8.30
CA ASP A 89 11.43 -1.68 7.76
C ASP A 89 11.94 -1.10 6.44
N GLY A 90 13.15 -0.53 6.48
CA GLY A 90 13.77 0.11 5.32
C GLY A 90 14.08 -0.84 4.18
N GLU A 91 14.37 -2.13 4.45
CA GLU A 91 14.61 -3.13 3.40
C GLU A 91 13.32 -3.44 2.63
N ARG A 92 12.21 -3.60 3.36
CA ARG A 92 10.89 -3.79 2.75
C ARG A 92 10.49 -2.60 1.90
N LEU A 93 10.62 -1.39 2.44
CA LEU A 93 10.27 -0.17 1.74
C LEU A 93 11.15 0.08 0.52
N SER A 94 12.44 -0.23 0.60
CA SER A 94 13.36 -0.17 -0.54
C SER A 94 12.95 -1.15 -1.66
N ALA A 95 12.55 -2.37 -1.30
CA ALA A 95 12.04 -3.35 -2.27
C ALA A 95 10.75 -2.85 -2.94
N LEU A 96 9.83 -2.28 -2.15
CA LEU A 96 8.62 -1.67 -2.67
C LEU A 96 8.93 -0.54 -3.66
N GLN A 97 9.83 0.37 -3.30
CA GLN A 97 10.23 1.47 -4.15
C GLN A 97 10.76 0.98 -5.51
N LYS A 98 11.66 0.00 -5.52
CA LYS A 98 12.19 -0.57 -6.77
C LYS A 98 11.10 -1.21 -7.62
N ARG A 99 10.13 -1.88 -7.01
CA ARG A 99 8.98 -2.47 -7.70
C ARG A 99 8.07 -1.41 -8.30
N VAL A 100 7.80 -0.34 -7.56
CA VAL A 100 7.02 0.80 -8.05
C VAL A 100 7.70 1.48 -9.23
N GLU A 101 9.00 1.76 -9.16
CA GLU A 101 9.77 2.35 -10.24
C GLU A 101 9.73 1.51 -11.52
N ARG A 102 9.73 0.19 -11.38
CA ARG A 102 9.68 -0.75 -12.51
C ARG A 102 8.28 -0.95 -13.08
N GLU A 103 7.27 -1.05 -12.20
CA GLU A 103 5.92 -1.51 -12.59
C GLU A 103 4.90 -0.37 -12.70
N ALA A 104 5.14 0.76 -12.05
CA ALA A 104 4.25 1.93 -12.04
C ALA A 104 5.00 3.27 -12.13
N PRO A 105 5.92 3.46 -13.11
CA PRO A 105 6.82 4.61 -13.15
C PRO A 105 6.12 5.95 -13.39
N GLY A 106 4.89 5.95 -13.89
CA GLY A 106 4.13 7.17 -14.20
C GLY A 106 3.27 7.70 -13.05
N LEU A 107 3.23 7.02 -11.90
CA LEU A 107 2.40 7.42 -10.76
C LEU A 107 3.18 8.26 -9.75
N ASP A 108 2.49 9.20 -9.10
CA ASP A 108 3.06 9.99 -7.99
C ASP A 108 3.02 9.15 -6.70
N VAL A 109 4.15 8.56 -6.34
CA VAL A 109 4.30 7.71 -5.16
C VAL A 109 5.35 8.28 -4.22
N ARG A 110 4.98 8.44 -2.95
CA ARG A 110 5.84 8.94 -1.89
C ARG A 110 6.12 7.83 -0.88
N PHE A 111 7.35 7.79 -0.37
CA PHE A 111 7.80 6.77 0.57
C PHE A 111 8.26 7.43 1.87
N VAL A 112 7.78 6.93 2.99
CA VAL A 112 8.15 7.39 4.33
C VAL A 112 8.64 6.19 5.13
N GLN A 113 9.94 6.13 5.41
CA GLN A 113 10.48 5.14 6.34
C GLN A 113 10.37 5.67 7.77
N GLY A 114 9.69 4.92 8.62
CA GLY A 114 9.58 5.28 10.04
C GLY A 114 8.49 4.50 10.76
N ASP A 115 8.48 4.65 12.07
CA ASP A 115 7.39 4.17 12.93
C ASP A 115 6.22 5.12 12.82
N VAL A 116 5.09 4.66 12.29
CA VAL A 116 3.92 5.51 12.09
C VAL A 116 3.41 6.15 13.38
N ASN A 117 3.61 5.52 14.54
CA ASN A 117 3.21 6.08 15.84
C ASN A 117 4.08 7.27 16.28
N VAL A 118 5.27 7.40 15.72
CA VAL A 118 6.21 8.49 16.00
C VAL A 118 6.27 9.47 14.84
N ASP A 119 6.27 8.94 13.62
CA ASP A 119 6.57 9.67 12.38
C ASP A 119 5.30 10.02 11.57
N VAL A 120 4.11 9.95 12.16
CA VAL A 120 2.84 10.21 11.44
C VAL A 120 2.83 11.60 10.78
N ASP A 121 3.47 12.60 11.39
CA ASP A 121 3.57 13.94 10.80
C ASP A 121 4.32 13.97 9.48
N ARG A 122 5.28 13.06 9.29
CA ARG A 122 6.01 12.90 8.03
C ARG A 122 5.11 12.31 6.93
N VAL A 123 4.21 11.40 7.31
CA VAL A 123 3.18 10.87 6.40
C VAL A 123 2.20 11.98 6.02
N LEU A 124 1.71 12.71 7.01
CA LEU A 124 0.78 13.83 6.80
C LEU A 124 1.39 14.94 5.92
N ALA A 125 2.69 15.17 6.03
CA ALA A 125 3.40 16.16 5.20
C ALA A 125 3.37 15.82 3.70
N GLU A 126 3.23 14.55 3.35
CA GLU A 126 3.11 14.09 1.95
C GLU A 126 1.70 14.22 1.39
N ILE A 127 0.69 14.45 2.22
CA ILE A 127 -0.70 14.66 1.81
C ILE A 127 -0.90 16.14 1.51
N PRO A 128 -1.36 16.51 0.29
CA PRO A 128 -1.60 17.92 -0.04
C PRO A 128 -2.63 18.54 0.88
N LYS A 129 -2.32 19.71 1.42
CA LYS A 129 -3.22 20.49 2.29
C LYS A 129 -4.11 21.40 1.44
N ALA A 130 -5.22 20.85 0.98
CA ALA A 130 -6.20 21.60 0.18
C ALA A 130 -7.61 21.07 0.47
N PRO A 131 -8.66 21.92 0.35
CA PRO A 131 -10.02 21.53 0.70
C PRO A 131 -10.64 20.50 -0.26
N ASP A 132 -10.04 20.32 -1.43
CA ASP A 132 -10.45 19.36 -2.46
C ASP A 132 -9.77 17.99 -2.36
N VAL A 133 -8.95 17.76 -1.32
CA VAL A 133 -8.22 16.50 -1.11
C VAL A 133 -9.04 15.54 -0.26
N LEU A 134 -9.19 14.32 -0.74
CA LEU A 134 -9.81 13.22 -0.01
C LEU A 134 -8.82 12.04 0.07
N THR A 135 -8.64 11.52 1.27
CA THR A 135 -7.65 10.47 1.56
C THR A 135 -8.35 9.17 1.94
N LEU A 136 -7.94 8.07 1.31
CA LEU A 136 -8.21 6.71 1.77
C LEU A 136 -6.98 6.19 2.50
N CYS A 137 -7.07 6.03 3.81
CA CYS A 137 -5.97 5.50 4.63
C CYS A 137 -6.22 4.02 4.94
N PHE A 138 -5.28 3.18 4.52
CA PHE A 138 -5.24 1.76 4.87
C PHE A 138 -4.21 1.55 5.97
N ALA A 139 -4.63 0.92 7.07
CA ALA A 139 -3.78 0.64 8.22
C ALA A 139 -3.97 -0.83 8.64
N ASP A 140 -2.95 -1.63 8.39
CA ASP A 140 -2.96 -3.06 8.72
C ASP A 140 -1.72 -3.43 9.53
N PRO A 141 -1.69 -3.08 10.83
CA PRO A 141 -0.58 -3.41 11.69
C PRO A 141 -0.45 -4.92 11.87
N TYR A 142 0.77 -5.40 12.06
CA TYR A 142 1.03 -6.82 12.36
C TYR A 142 0.25 -7.31 13.59
N ARG A 143 0.09 -6.43 14.60
CA ARG A 143 -0.77 -6.64 15.77
C ARG A 143 -1.49 -5.32 16.06
N LEU A 144 -2.72 -5.37 16.59
CA LEU A 144 -3.49 -4.17 16.94
C LEU A 144 -2.71 -3.22 17.85
N ARG A 145 -1.94 -3.75 18.79
CA ARG A 145 -1.08 -2.94 19.68
C ARG A 145 0.06 -2.20 18.97
N ASN A 146 0.36 -2.53 17.72
CA ASN A 146 1.38 -1.85 16.94
C ASN A 146 0.90 -0.52 16.35
N LEU A 147 -0.40 -0.24 16.41
CA LEU A 147 -0.97 1.05 16.01
C LEU A 147 -1.64 1.68 17.23
N HIS A 148 -1.13 2.84 17.66
CA HIS A 148 -1.69 3.56 18.79
C HIS A 148 -2.94 4.32 18.34
N PHE A 149 -3.92 4.41 19.23
CA PHE A 149 -5.16 5.13 18.95
C PHE A 149 -4.92 6.60 18.58
N ASP A 150 -3.97 7.24 19.27
CA ASP A 150 -3.62 8.65 19.04
C ASP A 150 -2.96 8.92 17.67
N THR A 151 -2.57 7.85 16.96
CA THR A 151 -1.99 7.96 15.60
C THR A 151 -3.07 8.12 14.53
N ILE A 152 -4.29 7.65 14.80
CA ILE A 152 -5.41 7.67 13.87
C ILE A 152 -6.18 8.97 13.99
#